data_009ae8b81c1f94c4f60b8e3527cc2646
#
_entry.id   009ae8b81c1f94c4f60b8e3527cc2646
#
_cell.length_a   1.000
_cell.length_b   1.000
_cell.length_c   1.000
_cell.angle_alpha   90.00
_cell.angle_beta   90.00
_cell.angle_gamma   90.00
#
_symmetry.space_group_name_H-M   'P 1'
#
loop_
_entity.id
_entity.type
_entity.pdbx_description
1 polymer ?
#
loop_
_entity_poly.entity_id
_entity_poly.type
_entity_poly.pdbx_seq_one_letter_code
_entity_poly.pdbx_strand_id
1 'polypeptide(L)'
;MARAGVALATYLGISGSSQEGMILRLLIELGAQIVGAQEGSLLVLDEKRHELVFAMTIGSKSSEMALIGQRVPLGKGITGLAAQTHEVQIGAPTFRTRQAKGHNTAANQPQAVLAAPMLIADRLIGVLTAVSFAPEKRFASADALLYGRIAAVAGVVVNQSRQLNILAALQRGHRPPRALNQAERLEHDILHAITRLTSCKPHAKPQLARLLTAMATLLEE
;
A
#
# COMPACT_ATOMS: atom_id res chain seq x y z
N MET A 1 2.26 18.43 5.80
CA MET A 1 3.15 17.32 6.19
C MET A 1 2.58 16.42 7.30
N ALA A 2 1.90 16.94 8.34
CA ALA A 2 1.43 16.11 9.46
C ALA A 2 0.41 15.00 9.09
N ARG A 3 -0.57 15.27 8.21
CA ARG A 3 -1.61 14.29 7.84
C ARG A 3 -1.08 13.12 7.01
N ALA A 4 -0.15 13.36 6.08
CA ALA A 4 0.46 12.30 5.28
C ALA A 4 1.26 11.32 6.16
N GLY A 5 2.07 11.85 7.08
CA GLY A 5 2.81 11.03 8.03
C GLY A 5 1.90 10.19 8.92
N VAL A 6 0.75 10.75 9.34
CA VAL A 6 -0.24 10.02 10.16
C VAL A 6 -0.90 8.90 9.36
N ALA A 7 -1.27 9.12 8.10
CA ALA A 7 -1.90 8.08 7.28
C ALA A 7 -0.94 6.92 7.00
N LEU A 8 0.31 7.20 6.58
CA LEU A 8 1.34 6.18 6.42
C LEU A 8 1.60 5.41 7.71
N ALA A 9 1.75 6.10 8.83
CA ALA A 9 1.98 5.46 10.12
C ALA A 9 0.78 4.60 10.55
N THR A 10 -0.45 5.08 10.31
CA THR A 10 -1.67 4.38 10.72
C THR A 10 -1.93 3.11 9.90
N TYR A 11 -1.72 3.18 8.57
CA TYR A 11 -2.09 2.07 7.67
C TYR A 11 -0.92 1.15 7.31
N LEU A 12 0.30 1.66 7.33
CA LEU A 12 1.49 0.90 6.95
C LEU A 12 2.50 0.74 8.08
N GLY A 13 2.34 1.47 9.20
CA GLY A 13 3.35 1.54 10.25
C GLY A 13 4.66 2.22 9.77
N ILE A 14 4.62 2.92 8.63
CA ILE A 14 5.77 3.58 8.01
C ILE A 14 5.76 5.05 8.38
N SER A 15 6.85 5.55 8.97
CA SER A 15 7.03 6.99 9.13
C SER A 15 7.33 7.62 7.76
N GLY A 16 6.73 8.78 7.46
CA GLY A 16 7.04 9.52 6.23
C GLY A 16 8.50 9.96 6.11
N SER A 17 9.22 9.99 7.23
CA SER A 17 10.66 10.29 7.32
C SER A 17 11.54 9.04 7.39
N SER A 18 10.96 7.83 7.38
CA SER A 18 11.74 6.58 7.34
C SER A 18 12.32 6.36 5.94
N GLN A 19 13.30 5.46 5.85
CA GLN A 19 13.92 5.11 4.57
C GLN A 19 12.87 4.54 3.59
N GLU A 20 11.96 3.70 4.06
CA GLU A 20 10.87 3.13 3.26
C GLU A 20 9.90 4.22 2.78
N GLY A 21 9.56 5.17 3.65
CA GLY A 21 8.71 6.32 3.30
C GLY A 21 9.35 7.19 2.21
N MET A 22 10.67 7.40 2.27
CA MET A 22 11.41 8.11 1.22
C MET A 22 11.45 7.33 -0.09
N ILE A 23 11.68 6.02 -0.04
CA ILE A 23 11.68 5.16 -1.24
C ILE A 23 10.28 5.19 -1.91
N LEU A 24 9.21 5.04 -1.15
CA LEU A 24 7.85 5.11 -1.69
C LEU A 24 7.57 6.47 -2.33
N ARG A 25 7.99 7.57 -1.69
CA ARG A 25 7.87 8.90 -2.27
C ARG A 25 8.58 9.00 -3.62
N LEU A 26 9.84 8.56 -3.69
CA LEU A 26 10.62 8.56 -4.93
C LEU A 26 9.98 7.69 -6.02
N LEU A 27 9.44 6.52 -5.68
CA LEU A 27 8.75 5.65 -6.64
C LEU A 27 7.50 6.33 -7.22
N ILE A 28 6.74 7.06 -6.41
CA ILE A 28 5.57 7.82 -6.88
C ILE A 28 6.01 8.97 -7.78
N GLU A 29 7.03 9.74 -7.37
CA GLU A 29 7.58 10.87 -8.14
C GLU A 29 8.11 10.43 -9.49
N LEU A 30 9.01 9.45 -9.51
CA LEU A 30 9.60 8.90 -10.73
C LEU A 30 8.53 8.26 -11.62
N GLY A 31 7.60 7.51 -11.01
CA GLY A 31 6.49 6.91 -11.74
C GLY A 31 5.62 7.94 -12.45
N ALA A 32 5.25 9.02 -11.77
CA ALA A 32 4.50 10.11 -12.37
C ALA A 32 5.28 10.80 -13.49
N GLN A 33 6.57 11.09 -13.30
CA GLN A 33 7.44 11.70 -14.31
C GLN A 33 7.56 10.82 -15.57
N ILE A 34 7.80 9.53 -15.41
CA ILE A 34 7.99 8.60 -16.53
C ILE A 34 6.76 8.56 -17.43
N VAL A 35 5.55 8.56 -16.86
CA VAL A 35 4.30 8.54 -17.63
C VAL A 35 3.78 9.94 -17.98
N GLY A 36 4.50 11.00 -17.63
CA GLY A 36 4.14 12.39 -17.91
C GLY A 36 2.89 12.86 -17.15
N ALA A 37 2.72 12.40 -15.92
CA ALA A 37 1.67 12.83 -15.00
C ALA A 37 2.16 13.96 -14.09
N GLN A 38 1.23 14.78 -13.61
CA GLN A 38 1.54 15.89 -12.69
C GLN A 38 1.40 15.49 -11.22
N GLU A 39 0.59 14.50 -10.92
CA GLU A 39 0.36 14.01 -9.57
C GLU A 39 0.42 12.49 -9.52
N GLY A 40 0.83 11.97 -8.37
CA GLY A 40 0.84 10.55 -8.08
C GLY A 40 0.37 10.27 -6.65
N SER A 41 -0.25 9.12 -6.43
CA SER A 41 -0.69 8.73 -5.09
C SER A 41 -0.51 7.24 -4.85
N LEU A 42 -0.22 6.92 -3.60
CA LEU A 42 -0.23 5.57 -3.08
C LEU A 42 -1.46 5.40 -2.20
N LEU A 43 -2.30 4.45 -2.55
CA LEU A 43 -3.46 4.05 -1.77
C LEU A 43 -3.20 2.66 -1.18
N VAL A 44 -3.61 2.44 0.05
CA VAL A 44 -3.49 1.14 0.71
C VAL A 44 -4.86 0.54 0.96
N LEU A 45 -4.94 -0.79 0.89
CA LEU A 45 -6.17 -1.51 1.18
C LEU A 45 -6.44 -1.54 2.69
N ASP A 46 -7.61 -1.05 3.07
CA ASP A 46 -8.26 -1.31 4.36
C ASP A 46 -9.18 -2.53 4.19
N GLU A 47 -8.65 -3.71 4.48
CA GLU A 47 -9.36 -4.97 4.26
C GLU A 47 -10.67 -5.09 5.06
N LYS A 48 -10.73 -4.46 6.25
CA LYS A 48 -11.93 -4.50 7.09
C LYS A 48 -13.12 -3.77 6.47
N ARG A 49 -12.83 -2.71 5.72
CA ARG A 49 -13.85 -1.86 5.10
C ARG A 49 -14.02 -2.13 3.61
N HIS A 50 -13.15 -2.96 3.02
CA HIS A 50 -13.08 -3.18 1.57
C HIS A 50 -12.93 -1.85 0.80
N GLU A 51 -12.07 -0.96 1.29
CA GLU A 51 -11.82 0.36 0.72
C GLU A 51 -10.32 0.62 0.61
N LEU A 52 -9.95 1.40 -0.39
CA LEU A 52 -8.62 1.97 -0.50
C LEU A 52 -8.54 3.29 0.28
N VAL A 53 -7.42 3.56 0.92
CA VAL A 53 -7.17 4.81 1.65
C VAL A 53 -5.95 5.50 1.07
N PHE A 54 -6.06 6.78 0.73
CA PHE A 54 -4.93 7.59 0.31
C PHE A 54 -3.91 7.73 1.46
N ALA A 55 -2.80 7.03 1.33
CA ALA A 55 -1.73 7.02 2.32
C ALA A 55 -0.64 8.06 2.02
N MET A 56 -0.33 8.27 0.74
CA MET A 56 0.63 9.26 0.27
C MET A 56 0.15 9.86 -1.04
N THR A 57 0.33 11.17 -1.20
CA THR A 57 0.07 11.88 -2.47
C THR A 57 1.22 12.84 -2.72
N ILE A 58 1.62 12.94 -3.98
CA ILE A 58 2.67 13.82 -4.47
C ILE A 58 2.08 14.65 -5.59
N GLY A 59 2.23 15.95 -5.50
CA GLY A 59 1.67 16.92 -6.41
C GLY A 59 1.53 18.28 -5.76
N SER A 60 0.41 18.97 -6.00
CA SER A 60 0.14 20.24 -5.35
C SER A 60 -0.12 20.06 -3.84
N LYS A 61 0.27 21.06 -3.03
CA LYS A 61 -0.01 21.04 -1.58
C LYS A 61 -1.51 20.94 -1.29
N SER A 62 -2.35 21.49 -2.14
CA SER A 62 -3.81 21.42 -2.03
C SER A 62 -4.30 20.00 -2.25
N SER A 63 -3.77 19.28 -3.25
CA SER A 63 -4.11 17.87 -3.51
C SER A 63 -3.64 16.96 -2.37
N GLU A 64 -2.41 17.16 -1.87
CA GLU A 64 -1.90 16.40 -0.71
C GLU A 64 -2.83 16.56 0.50
N MET A 65 -3.22 17.80 0.82
CA MET A 65 -4.11 18.08 1.97
C MET A 65 -5.53 17.54 1.79
N ALA A 66 -6.04 17.55 0.56
CA ALA A 66 -7.41 17.13 0.26
C ALA A 66 -7.56 15.61 0.17
N LEU A 67 -6.55 14.90 -0.35
CA LEU A 67 -6.66 13.48 -0.66
C LEU A 67 -6.24 12.58 0.50
N ILE A 68 -5.20 12.93 1.27
CA ILE A 68 -4.69 12.08 2.35
C ILE A 68 -5.80 11.69 3.35
N GLY A 69 -5.95 10.38 3.55
CA GLY A 69 -6.98 9.80 4.41
C GLY A 69 -8.35 9.65 3.75
N GLN A 70 -8.54 10.16 2.52
CA GLN A 70 -9.75 9.91 1.75
C GLN A 70 -9.86 8.44 1.36
N ARG A 71 -11.08 7.96 1.15
CA ARG A 71 -11.40 6.57 0.88
C ARG A 71 -12.02 6.40 -0.50
N VAL A 72 -11.64 5.30 -1.15
CA VAL A 72 -12.18 4.88 -2.44
C VAL A 72 -12.69 3.45 -2.30
N PRO A 73 -13.99 3.20 -2.43
CA PRO A 73 -14.51 1.82 -2.42
C PRO A 73 -13.95 1.01 -3.58
N LEU A 74 -13.75 -0.29 -3.38
CA LEU A 74 -13.38 -1.21 -4.46
C LEU A 74 -14.43 -1.16 -5.58
N GLY A 75 -14.00 -1.22 -6.83
CA GLY A 75 -14.87 -1.11 -8.01
C GLY A 75 -15.33 0.31 -8.34
N LYS A 76 -15.01 1.33 -7.53
CA LYS A 76 -15.42 2.72 -7.82
C LYS A 76 -14.33 3.51 -8.50
N GLY A 77 -14.67 4.06 -9.68
CA GLY A 77 -13.73 4.82 -10.52
C GLY A 77 -12.57 3.95 -11.02
N ILE A 78 -11.62 4.57 -11.69
CA ILE A 78 -10.45 3.87 -12.28
C ILE A 78 -9.60 3.19 -11.18
N THR A 79 -9.37 3.87 -10.06
CA THR A 79 -8.58 3.36 -8.94
C THR A 79 -9.23 2.16 -8.26
N GLY A 80 -10.54 2.25 -7.97
CA GLY A 80 -11.28 1.14 -7.35
C GLY A 80 -11.45 -0.05 -8.30
N LEU A 81 -11.58 0.21 -9.61
CA LEU A 81 -11.64 -0.82 -10.63
C LEU A 81 -10.31 -1.59 -10.71
N ALA A 82 -9.17 -0.89 -10.76
CA ALA A 82 -7.85 -1.52 -10.74
C ALA A 82 -7.67 -2.43 -9.51
N ALA A 83 -8.16 -1.99 -8.35
CA ALA A 83 -8.12 -2.80 -7.13
C ALA A 83 -9.00 -4.04 -7.22
N GLN A 84 -10.17 -3.94 -7.84
CA GLN A 84 -11.14 -5.05 -7.95
C GLN A 84 -10.72 -6.08 -9.00
N THR A 85 -10.17 -5.63 -10.14
CA THR A 85 -9.80 -6.52 -11.25
C THR A 85 -8.39 -7.08 -11.11
N HIS A 86 -7.55 -6.49 -10.24
CA HIS A 86 -6.11 -6.76 -10.14
C HIS A 86 -5.35 -6.44 -11.43
N GLU A 87 -5.90 -5.57 -12.27
CA GLU A 87 -5.32 -5.16 -13.55
C GLU A 87 -5.06 -3.66 -13.57
N VAL A 88 -4.06 -3.25 -14.35
CA VAL A 88 -3.80 -1.82 -14.58
C VAL A 88 -4.95 -1.22 -15.38
N GLN A 89 -5.48 -0.10 -14.88
CA GLN A 89 -6.59 0.60 -15.49
C GLN A 89 -6.18 2.01 -15.95
N ILE A 90 -6.66 2.40 -17.13
CA ILE A 90 -6.48 3.73 -17.69
C ILE A 90 -7.85 4.32 -18.00
N GLY A 91 -8.07 5.58 -17.70
CA GLY A 91 -9.32 6.23 -18.10
C GLY A 91 -9.44 7.67 -17.63
N ALA A 92 -10.57 8.26 -17.98
CA ALA A 92 -10.97 9.54 -17.42
C ALA A 92 -11.46 9.35 -15.97
N PRO A 93 -11.28 10.32 -15.08
CA PRO A 93 -11.73 10.22 -13.71
C PRO A 93 -13.27 10.19 -13.65
N THR A 94 -13.82 9.08 -13.20
CA THR A 94 -15.27 8.88 -13.05
C THR A 94 -15.75 9.03 -11.62
N PHE A 95 -14.83 9.02 -10.66
CA PHE A 95 -15.13 9.12 -9.23
C PHE A 95 -14.53 10.40 -8.64
N ARG A 96 -15.37 11.19 -7.97
CA ARG A 96 -14.96 12.40 -7.25
C ARG A 96 -15.15 12.19 -5.75
N THR A 97 -14.13 12.42 -4.94
CA THR A 97 -14.29 12.47 -3.50
C THR A 97 -15.13 13.70 -3.09
N ARG A 98 -15.96 13.56 -2.06
CA ARG A 98 -16.88 14.63 -1.60
C ARG A 98 -16.23 15.98 -1.31
N GLN A 99 -14.95 15.99 -0.94
CA GLN A 99 -14.24 17.23 -0.55
C GLN A 99 -13.68 18.02 -1.74
N ALA A 100 -13.60 17.46 -2.93
CA ALA A 100 -13.16 18.16 -4.13
C ALA A 100 -14.18 19.19 -4.67
N LYS A 101 -15.34 19.33 -4.01
CA LYS A 101 -16.43 20.21 -4.46
C LYS A 101 -16.16 21.71 -4.31
N GLY A 102 -15.11 22.13 -3.60
CA GLY A 102 -14.87 23.53 -3.27
C GLY A 102 -13.91 24.32 -4.18
N HIS A 103 -13.15 23.65 -5.08
CA HIS A 103 -12.11 24.29 -5.90
C HIS A 103 -12.20 23.91 -7.38
N ASN A 104 -13.40 23.80 -7.91
CA ASN A 104 -13.65 23.44 -9.31
C ASN A 104 -13.53 24.66 -10.24
N THR A 105 -12.33 25.11 -10.54
CA THR A 105 -12.06 25.75 -11.81
C THR A 105 -11.78 24.66 -12.85
N ALA A 106 -12.27 24.79 -14.09
CA ALA A 106 -12.09 23.83 -15.16
C ALA A 106 -10.61 23.41 -15.38
N ALA A 107 -9.68 24.31 -15.04
CA ALA A 107 -8.24 24.11 -15.12
C ALA A 107 -7.68 23.09 -14.07
N ASN A 108 -8.43 22.75 -13.02
CA ASN A 108 -7.99 21.88 -11.93
C ASN A 108 -8.71 20.52 -11.91
N GLN A 109 -9.32 20.12 -13.02
CA GLN A 109 -9.97 18.82 -13.10
C GLN A 109 -9.00 17.78 -13.70
N PRO A 110 -8.79 16.63 -13.05
CA PRO A 110 -8.03 15.53 -13.65
C PRO A 110 -8.61 15.15 -15.00
N GLN A 111 -7.78 14.98 -16.01
CA GLN A 111 -8.17 14.61 -17.37
C GLN A 111 -7.91 13.13 -17.65
N ALA A 112 -6.85 12.58 -17.10
CA ALA A 112 -6.51 11.18 -17.24
C ALA A 112 -5.99 10.60 -15.92
N VAL A 113 -6.37 9.36 -15.65
CA VAL A 113 -5.93 8.56 -14.51
C VAL A 113 -5.36 7.25 -15.01
N LEU A 114 -4.22 6.88 -14.48
CA LEU A 114 -3.60 5.57 -14.62
C LEU A 114 -3.52 4.97 -13.21
N ALA A 115 -4.07 3.79 -13.00
CA ALA A 115 -4.10 3.11 -11.73
C ALA A 115 -3.54 1.70 -11.87
N ALA A 116 -2.50 1.38 -11.10
CA ALA A 116 -1.83 0.09 -11.11
C ALA A 116 -1.93 -0.59 -9.73
N PRO A 117 -2.46 -1.82 -9.65
CA PRO A 117 -2.56 -2.55 -8.39
C PRO A 117 -1.17 -2.98 -7.91
N MET A 118 -0.94 -2.88 -6.61
CA MET A 118 0.21 -3.42 -5.90
C MET A 118 -0.17 -4.81 -5.41
N LEU A 119 0.38 -5.85 -6.03
CA LEU A 119 0.08 -7.24 -5.72
C LEU A 119 1.30 -7.95 -5.12
N ILE A 120 1.06 -8.81 -4.14
CA ILE A 120 2.04 -9.75 -3.60
C ILE A 120 1.39 -11.13 -3.56
N ALA A 121 1.91 -12.08 -4.34
CA ALA A 121 1.34 -13.43 -4.50
C ALA A 121 -0.19 -13.35 -4.73
N ASP A 122 -0.61 -12.58 -5.72
CA ASP A 122 -2.02 -12.31 -6.11
C ASP A 122 -2.89 -11.61 -5.07
N ARG A 123 -2.34 -11.27 -3.89
CA ARG A 123 -3.04 -10.51 -2.86
C ARG A 123 -2.87 -9.01 -3.09
N LEU A 124 -3.98 -8.29 -3.12
CA LEU A 124 -3.98 -6.83 -3.22
C LEU A 124 -3.45 -6.19 -1.93
N ILE A 125 -2.41 -5.37 -2.06
CA ILE A 125 -1.86 -4.55 -0.97
C ILE A 125 -2.39 -3.13 -1.04
N GLY A 126 -2.62 -2.63 -2.26
CA GLY A 126 -3.09 -1.28 -2.52
C GLY A 126 -3.03 -0.95 -4.00
N VAL A 127 -3.08 0.33 -4.33
CA VAL A 127 -3.03 0.84 -5.71
C VAL A 127 -2.09 2.04 -5.79
N LEU A 128 -1.27 2.09 -6.81
CA LEU A 128 -0.50 3.26 -7.20
C LEU A 128 -1.24 4.00 -8.31
N THR A 129 -1.38 5.33 -8.21
CA THR A 129 -2.08 6.14 -9.24
C THR A 129 -1.20 7.24 -9.76
N ALA A 130 -1.32 7.53 -11.06
CA ALA A 130 -0.80 8.72 -11.71
C ALA A 130 -1.95 9.49 -12.33
N VAL A 131 -1.93 10.82 -12.19
CA VAL A 131 -3.00 11.71 -12.61
C VAL A 131 -2.44 12.83 -13.46
N SER A 132 -3.08 13.06 -14.62
CA SER A 132 -2.76 14.19 -15.47
C SER A 132 -3.94 15.16 -15.56
N PHE A 133 -3.60 16.45 -15.50
CA PHE A 133 -4.52 17.58 -15.67
C PHE A 133 -4.40 18.20 -17.08
N ALA A 134 -3.45 17.74 -17.90
CA ALA A 134 -3.27 18.21 -19.26
C ALA A 134 -4.45 17.74 -20.13
N PRO A 135 -5.16 18.67 -20.85
CA PRO A 135 -6.39 18.35 -21.58
C PRO A 135 -6.24 17.25 -22.63
N GLU A 136 -5.09 17.21 -23.30
CA GLU A 136 -4.81 16.27 -24.40
C GLU A 136 -4.11 14.98 -23.91
N LYS A 137 -3.72 14.90 -22.64
CA LYS A 137 -3.00 13.73 -22.13
C LYS A 137 -3.94 12.52 -22.09
N ARG A 138 -3.46 11.45 -22.70
CA ARG A 138 -3.99 10.09 -22.54
C ARG A 138 -2.83 9.17 -22.21
N PHE A 139 -3.02 8.27 -21.27
CA PHE A 139 -2.03 7.24 -20.98
C PHE A 139 -2.16 6.12 -22.01
N ALA A 140 -1.01 5.62 -22.49
CA ALA A 140 -0.94 4.52 -23.44
C ALA A 140 -0.73 3.17 -22.73
N SER A 141 -0.87 2.07 -23.47
CA SER A 141 -0.56 0.72 -22.94
C SER A 141 0.90 0.59 -22.50
N ALA A 142 1.83 1.30 -23.13
CA ALA A 142 3.22 1.33 -22.71
C ALA A 142 3.38 2.01 -21.33
N ASP A 143 2.64 3.09 -21.06
CA ASP A 143 2.61 3.74 -19.74
C ASP A 143 2.07 2.77 -18.68
N ALA A 144 1.00 2.02 -19.02
CA ALA A 144 0.41 1.03 -18.14
C ALA A 144 1.39 -0.07 -17.75
N LEU A 145 2.15 -0.59 -18.73
CA LEU A 145 3.15 -1.63 -18.50
C LEU A 145 4.26 -1.14 -17.56
N LEU A 146 4.80 0.05 -17.82
CA LEU A 146 5.86 0.64 -16.99
C LEU A 146 5.36 0.94 -15.58
N TYR A 147 4.20 1.55 -15.48
CA TYR A 147 3.61 1.93 -14.18
C TYR A 147 3.22 0.72 -13.34
N GLY A 148 2.77 -0.36 -13.97
CA GLY A 148 2.52 -1.64 -13.33
C GLY A 148 3.78 -2.24 -12.69
N ARG A 149 4.94 -2.13 -13.36
CA ARG A 149 6.23 -2.56 -12.79
C ARG A 149 6.64 -1.71 -11.57
N ILE A 150 6.41 -0.39 -11.63
CA ILE A 150 6.67 0.50 -10.49
C ILE A 150 5.74 0.15 -9.32
N ALA A 151 4.46 -0.12 -9.59
CA ALA A 151 3.51 -0.56 -8.57
C ALA A 151 3.89 -1.88 -7.93
N ALA A 152 4.43 -2.83 -8.70
CA ALA A 152 4.94 -4.09 -8.16
C ALA A 152 6.10 -3.85 -7.18
N VAL A 153 7.06 -2.99 -7.52
CA VAL A 153 8.18 -2.62 -6.61
C VAL A 153 7.64 -1.92 -5.36
N ALA A 154 6.71 -0.97 -5.51
CA ALA A 154 6.09 -0.29 -4.37
C ALA A 154 5.37 -1.29 -3.45
N GLY A 155 4.69 -2.30 -4.02
CA GLY A 155 4.05 -3.38 -3.28
C GLY A 155 5.03 -4.17 -2.42
N VAL A 156 6.21 -4.50 -2.96
CA VAL A 156 7.27 -5.18 -2.21
C VAL A 156 7.75 -4.33 -1.03
N VAL A 157 8.01 -3.04 -1.24
CA VAL A 157 8.45 -2.12 -0.18
C VAL A 157 7.40 -2.02 0.93
N VAL A 158 6.13 -1.85 0.57
CA VAL A 158 5.01 -1.79 1.52
C VAL A 158 4.90 -3.08 2.32
N ASN A 159 4.97 -4.23 1.65
CA ASN A 159 4.86 -5.54 2.31
C ASN A 159 6.03 -5.79 3.27
N GLN A 160 7.27 -5.53 2.84
CA GLN A 160 8.45 -5.62 3.70
C GLN A 160 8.34 -4.75 4.95
N SER A 161 7.92 -3.50 4.78
CA SER A 161 7.74 -2.58 5.91
C SER A 161 6.70 -3.09 6.90
N ARG A 162 5.59 -3.66 6.41
CA ARG A 162 4.58 -4.29 7.27
C ARG A 162 5.17 -5.46 8.07
N GLN A 163 5.92 -6.34 7.42
CA GLN A 163 6.55 -7.49 8.08
C GLN A 163 7.56 -7.05 9.16
N LEU A 164 8.41 -6.07 8.85
CA LEU A 164 9.38 -5.54 9.81
C LEU A 164 8.70 -4.90 11.03
N ASN A 165 7.59 -4.18 10.83
CA ASN A 165 6.82 -3.59 11.91
C ASN A 165 6.16 -4.66 12.81
N ILE A 166 5.66 -5.74 12.21
CA ILE A 166 5.12 -6.89 12.96
C ILE A 166 6.22 -7.50 13.83
N LEU A 167 7.39 -7.79 13.26
CA LEU A 167 8.54 -8.34 13.99
C LEU A 167 9.01 -7.41 15.12
N ALA A 168 9.10 -6.12 14.85
CA ALA A 168 9.48 -5.12 15.85
C ALA A 168 8.45 -4.99 17.00
N ALA A 169 7.15 -5.14 16.69
CA ALA A 169 6.09 -5.17 17.70
C ALA A 169 6.17 -6.42 18.59
N LEU A 170 6.49 -7.57 17.98
CA LEU A 170 6.73 -8.83 18.71
C LEU A 170 7.89 -8.73 19.70
N GLN A 171 9.00 -8.17 19.24
CA GLN A 171 10.20 -8.00 20.08
C GLN A 171 9.95 -7.07 21.28
N ARG A 172 9.08 -6.07 21.13
CA ARG A 172 8.72 -5.12 22.19
C ARG A 172 7.62 -5.63 23.13
N GLY A 173 7.09 -6.83 22.92
CA GLY A 173 5.98 -7.36 23.72
C GLY A 173 4.66 -6.59 23.53
N HIS A 174 4.58 -5.73 22.51
CA HIS A 174 3.38 -4.96 22.22
C HIS A 174 2.44 -5.77 21.34
N ARG A 175 1.16 -5.73 21.66
CA ARG A 175 0.10 -6.28 20.81
C ARG A 175 0.12 -5.59 19.45
N PRO A 176 0.05 -6.31 18.32
CA PRO A 176 0.11 -5.70 16.98
C PRO A 176 -0.98 -4.66 16.79
N PRO A 177 -0.75 -3.67 15.92
CA PRO A 177 -1.78 -2.70 15.57
C PRO A 177 -3.05 -3.40 15.09
N ARG A 178 -4.19 -2.89 15.50
CA ARG A 178 -5.55 -3.43 15.33
C ARG A 178 -6.00 -3.69 13.88
N ALA A 179 -5.12 -3.49 12.89
CA ALA A 179 -5.39 -3.47 11.45
C ALA A 179 -4.96 -4.73 10.68
N LEU A 180 -4.47 -5.79 11.35
CA LEU A 180 -4.07 -7.03 10.67
C LEU A 180 -5.31 -7.82 10.22
N ASN A 181 -5.25 -8.41 9.02
CA ASN A 181 -6.23 -9.38 8.54
C ASN A 181 -6.11 -10.71 9.31
N GLN A 182 -7.02 -11.65 9.06
CA GLN A 182 -7.06 -12.92 9.80
C GLN A 182 -5.82 -13.78 9.55
N ALA A 183 -5.28 -13.80 8.33
CA ALA A 183 -4.07 -14.52 7.97
C ALA A 183 -2.82 -13.89 8.63
N GLU A 184 -2.67 -12.56 8.53
CA GLU A 184 -1.58 -11.82 9.18
C GLU A 184 -1.62 -11.95 10.73
N ARG A 185 -2.81 -12.11 11.32
CA ARG A 185 -2.93 -12.40 12.75
C ARG A 185 -2.44 -13.79 13.09
N LEU A 186 -2.81 -14.78 12.27
CA LEU A 186 -2.36 -16.15 12.47
C LEU A 186 -0.85 -16.27 12.33
N GLU A 187 -0.26 -15.65 11.29
CA GLU A 187 1.20 -15.56 11.12
C GLU A 187 1.85 -14.86 12.32
N HIS A 188 1.25 -13.77 12.80
CA HIS A 188 1.70 -13.06 13.99
C HIS A 188 1.67 -13.94 15.23
N ASP A 189 0.58 -14.65 15.48
CA ASP A 189 0.41 -15.51 16.63
C ASP A 189 1.40 -16.68 16.60
N ILE A 190 1.67 -17.24 15.41
CA ILE A 190 2.68 -18.28 15.19
C ILE A 190 4.08 -17.73 15.51
N LEU A 191 4.46 -16.58 14.94
CA LEU A 191 5.76 -15.95 15.19
C LEU A 191 5.94 -15.58 16.66
N HIS A 192 4.89 -15.09 17.31
CA HIS A 192 4.91 -14.79 18.73
C HIS A 192 5.09 -16.05 19.58
N ALA A 193 4.41 -17.14 19.23
CA ALA A 193 4.59 -18.43 19.88
C ALA A 193 6.01 -18.95 19.72
N ILE A 194 6.58 -18.92 18.50
CA ILE A 194 7.95 -19.32 18.21
C ILE A 194 8.96 -18.45 19.01
N THR A 195 8.77 -17.12 19.04
CA THR A 195 9.65 -16.20 19.77
C THR A 195 9.61 -16.47 21.27
N ARG A 196 8.44 -16.69 21.84
CA ARG A 196 8.31 -17.08 23.27
C ARG A 196 8.98 -18.41 23.56
N LEU A 197 8.82 -19.39 22.68
CA LEU A 197 9.44 -20.69 22.82
C LEU A 197 10.99 -20.62 22.72
N THR A 198 11.52 -19.80 21.80
CA THR A 198 12.97 -19.60 21.65
C THR A 198 13.59 -18.73 22.75
N SER A 199 12.80 -17.88 23.41
CA SER A 199 13.22 -17.07 24.55
C SER A 199 13.23 -17.86 25.86
N CYS A 200 12.57 -19.01 25.91
CA CYS A 200 12.60 -19.91 27.04
C CYS A 200 13.90 -20.73 27.04
N LYS A 201 14.55 -20.79 28.16
CA LYS A 201 15.76 -21.56 28.56
C LYS A 201 16.66 -22.15 27.46
N PRO A 202 17.97 -21.89 27.46
CA PRO A 202 18.94 -22.34 26.42
C PRO A 202 18.89 -23.85 26.10
N HIS A 203 18.50 -24.67 27.05
CA HIS A 203 18.44 -26.15 26.92
C HIS A 203 17.24 -26.64 26.08
N ALA A 204 16.21 -25.81 25.85
CA ALA A 204 15.03 -26.17 25.06
C ALA A 204 15.20 -25.93 23.56
N LYS A 205 16.19 -25.14 23.16
CA LYS A 205 16.40 -24.73 21.75
C LYS A 205 16.60 -25.91 20.79
N PRO A 206 17.43 -26.96 21.09
CA PRO A 206 17.62 -28.08 20.17
C PRO A 206 16.37 -28.94 20.01
N GLN A 207 15.58 -29.13 21.07
CA GLN A 207 14.35 -29.91 21.04
C GLN A 207 13.27 -29.17 20.24
N LEU A 208 13.21 -27.83 20.38
CA LEU A 208 12.29 -26.98 19.64
C LEU A 208 12.61 -26.97 18.13
N ALA A 209 13.90 -26.90 17.78
CA ALA A 209 14.33 -26.99 16.38
C ALA A 209 13.90 -28.30 15.73
N ARG A 210 14.05 -29.43 16.43
CA ARG A 210 13.60 -30.75 15.95
C ARG A 210 12.09 -30.82 15.76
N LEU A 211 11.31 -30.27 16.69
CA LEU A 211 9.85 -30.19 16.59
C LEU A 211 9.39 -29.33 15.40
N LEU A 212 9.99 -28.18 15.22
CA LEU A 212 9.65 -27.29 14.08
C LEU A 212 10.03 -27.92 12.74
N THR A 213 11.16 -28.62 12.66
CA THR A 213 11.55 -29.36 11.45
C THR A 213 10.59 -30.51 11.16
N ALA A 214 10.18 -31.27 12.17
CA ALA A 214 9.23 -32.36 12.01
C ALA A 214 7.82 -31.85 11.59
N MET A 215 7.41 -30.68 12.10
CA MET A 215 6.15 -30.06 11.68
C MET A 215 6.24 -29.52 10.23
N ALA A 216 7.37 -28.98 9.81
CA ALA A 216 7.56 -28.49 8.46
C ALA A 216 7.47 -29.64 7.43
N THR A 217 8.10 -30.79 7.71
CA THR A 217 8.00 -31.99 6.85
C THR A 217 6.59 -32.56 6.75
N LEU A 218 5.77 -32.44 7.80
CA LEU A 218 4.37 -32.88 7.76
C LEU A 218 3.43 -31.95 6.98
N LEU A 219 3.85 -30.72 6.72
CA LEU A 219 3.08 -29.73 5.94
C LEU A 219 3.47 -29.71 4.46
N GLU A 220 4.54 -30.40 4.08
CA GLU A 220 5.01 -30.57 2.69
C GLU A 220 4.48 -31.86 2.02
N GLU A 221 3.84 -32.76 2.78
CA GLU A 221 3.09 -33.92 2.28
C GLU A 221 1.61 -33.58 2.00
#